data_1bc34e9699ff38a2f642ba12c3216f9a
#
_entry.id   1bc34e9699ff38a2f642ba12c3216f9a
#
_cell.length_a   1.000
_cell.length_b   1.000
_cell.length_c   1.000
_cell.angle_alpha   90.00
_cell.angle_beta   90.00
_cell.angle_gamma   90.00
#
_symmetry.space_group_name_H-M   'P 1'
#
loop_
_entity.id
_entity.type
_entity.pdbx_description
1 polymer ?
#
loop_
_entity_poly.entity_id
_entity_poly.type
_entity_poly.pdbx_seq_one_letter_code
_entity_poly.pdbx_strand_id
1 'polypeptide(L)'
;MAAMSAHLAARGHRLDWWDTFMGSADDALGVSKRIVAQGPPQGLFHIDLSGNPSEACLERLQVFLVENGLAPFSRSTLAGETVNGRTFLLVDGHGDLVATSFVYMPHNSFSPFRTHAWGGLAAVSPAHRGKSLGSYINACATVMAFEQLAATVFYEQVATTNIPSRRMVEACGLTLHPYLKSGLASTGAEKFTL
;
A
#
# COMPACT_ATOMS: atom_id res chain seq x y z
N MET A 1 -17.77 9.34 14.97
CA MET A 1 -16.33 9.31 15.23
C MET A 1 -15.96 9.91 16.59
N ALA A 2 -16.34 11.13 16.91
CA ALA A 2 -15.97 11.76 18.20
C ALA A 2 -16.37 10.93 19.43
N ALA A 3 -17.57 10.36 19.49
CA ALA A 3 -18.04 9.54 20.59
C ALA A 3 -17.19 8.26 20.77
N MET A 4 -16.78 7.60 19.68
CA MET A 4 -15.91 6.41 19.73
C MET A 4 -14.51 6.80 20.22
N SER A 5 -13.93 7.90 19.73
CA SER A 5 -12.63 8.37 20.19
C SER A 5 -12.63 8.70 21.67
N ALA A 6 -13.67 9.39 22.17
CA ALA A 6 -13.83 9.68 23.59
C ALA A 6 -13.98 8.41 24.44
N HIS A 7 -14.77 7.43 23.97
CA HIS A 7 -14.96 6.15 24.67
C HIS A 7 -13.66 5.34 24.77
N LEU A 8 -12.86 5.31 23.72
CA LEU A 8 -11.57 4.64 23.70
C LEU A 8 -10.52 5.38 24.54
N ALA A 9 -10.49 6.71 24.47
CA ALA A 9 -9.59 7.53 25.29
C ALA A 9 -9.83 7.34 26.79
N ALA A 10 -11.10 7.24 27.22
CA ALA A 10 -11.45 6.96 28.62
C ALA A 10 -10.96 5.57 29.11
N ARG A 11 -10.53 4.70 28.20
CA ARG A 11 -9.94 3.36 28.46
C ARG A 11 -8.45 3.29 28.19
N GLY A 12 -7.78 4.45 28.02
CA GLY A 12 -6.35 4.52 27.78
C GLY A 12 -5.93 4.16 26.34
N HIS A 13 -6.87 4.16 25.38
CA HIS A 13 -6.56 3.90 23.99
C HIS A 13 -6.57 5.19 23.19
N ARG A 14 -5.59 5.34 22.29
CA ARG A 14 -5.58 6.33 21.21
C ARG A 14 -6.25 5.71 19.98
N LEU A 15 -6.98 6.51 19.24
CA LEU A 15 -7.59 6.11 17.97
C LEU A 15 -7.04 6.96 16.85
N ASP A 16 -6.25 6.33 15.98
CA ASP A 16 -5.74 6.95 14.76
C ASP A 16 -6.70 6.65 13.61
N TRP A 17 -6.94 7.65 12.74
CA TRP A 17 -7.87 7.57 11.63
C TRP A 17 -7.19 7.75 10.28
N TRP A 18 -7.64 6.97 9.31
CA TRP A 18 -7.27 7.11 7.91
C TRP A 18 -8.50 7.32 7.04
N ASP A 19 -8.37 8.19 6.06
CA ASP A 19 -9.32 8.34 4.97
C ASP A 19 -9.17 7.16 4.01
N THR A 20 -10.29 6.64 3.51
CA THR A 20 -10.30 5.54 2.55
C THR A 20 -10.46 6.11 1.15
N PHE A 21 -9.50 5.81 0.27
CA PHE A 21 -9.57 6.10 -1.17
C PHE A 21 -9.89 4.81 -1.90
N MET A 22 -10.80 4.84 -2.87
CA MET A 22 -11.27 3.67 -3.60
C MET A 22 -11.43 3.98 -5.09
N GLY A 23 -11.27 2.96 -5.92
CA GLY A 23 -11.59 3.02 -7.34
C GLY A 23 -11.99 1.65 -7.87
N SER A 24 -12.93 1.62 -8.79
CA SER A 24 -13.25 0.44 -9.60
C SER A 24 -12.21 0.25 -10.71
N ALA A 25 -12.29 -0.88 -11.43
CA ALA A 25 -11.45 -1.07 -12.61
C ALA A 25 -11.70 0.02 -13.67
N ASP A 26 -12.94 0.46 -13.85
CA ASP A 26 -13.29 1.51 -14.81
C ASP A 26 -12.64 2.85 -14.44
N ASP A 27 -12.56 3.15 -13.14
CA ASP A 27 -11.98 4.41 -12.65
C ASP A 27 -10.45 4.42 -12.68
N ALA A 28 -9.82 3.34 -12.23
CA ALA A 28 -8.40 3.34 -11.86
C ALA A 28 -7.49 2.56 -12.82
N LEU A 29 -7.96 1.45 -13.43
CA LEU A 29 -7.09 0.58 -14.21
C LEU A 29 -6.52 1.26 -15.45
N GLY A 30 -7.35 1.99 -16.21
CA GLY A 30 -6.91 2.68 -17.44
C GLY A 30 -5.89 3.79 -17.15
N VAL A 31 -6.08 4.52 -16.06
CA VAL A 31 -5.14 5.57 -15.60
C VAL A 31 -3.83 4.93 -15.19
N SER A 32 -3.88 3.90 -14.33
CA SER A 32 -2.69 3.22 -13.82
C SER A 32 -1.89 2.53 -14.92
N LYS A 33 -2.54 1.89 -15.91
CA LYS A 33 -1.86 1.31 -17.08
C LYS A 33 -1.07 2.35 -17.88
N ARG A 34 -1.60 3.57 -18.05
CA ARG A 34 -0.86 4.64 -18.73
C ARG A 34 0.39 5.05 -17.97
N ILE A 35 0.34 5.07 -16.63
CA ILE A 35 1.51 5.36 -15.79
C ILE A 35 2.53 4.22 -15.89
N VAL A 36 2.08 2.98 -15.76
CA VAL A 36 2.96 1.79 -15.87
C VAL A 36 3.61 1.66 -17.23
N ALA A 37 2.90 2.01 -18.32
CA ALA A 37 3.43 1.96 -19.68
C ALA A 37 4.61 2.92 -19.93
N GLN A 38 4.82 3.92 -19.09
CA GLN A 38 5.99 4.79 -19.15
C GLN A 38 7.27 4.08 -18.69
N GLY A 39 7.12 2.93 -18.03
CA GLY A 39 8.23 2.18 -17.44
C GLY A 39 8.77 2.80 -16.15
N PRO A 40 9.63 2.10 -15.44
CA PRO A 40 10.32 2.66 -14.28
C PRO A 40 11.31 3.73 -14.74
N PRO A 41 11.65 4.71 -13.90
CA PRO A 41 12.72 5.67 -14.19
C PRO A 41 14.01 4.95 -14.59
N GLN A 42 14.81 5.60 -15.44
CA GLN A 42 16.08 5.05 -15.93
C GLN A 42 16.98 4.61 -14.78
N GLY A 43 17.56 3.42 -14.92
CA GLY A 43 18.46 2.84 -13.91
C GLY A 43 17.75 2.12 -12.77
N LEU A 44 16.41 2.00 -12.81
CA LEU A 44 15.64 1.20 -11.88
C LEU A 44 15.09 -0.04 -12.56
N PHE A 45 15.05 -1.15 -11.82
CA PHE A 45 14.65 -2.45 -12.30
C PHE A 45 13.59 -3.07 -11.40
N HIS A 46 12.59 -3.69 -12.00
CA HIS A 46 11.57 -4.45 -11.26
C HIS A 46 12.13 -5.83 -10.86
N ILE A 47 11.90 -6.22 -9.61
CA ILE A 47 12.11 -7.57 -9.13
C ILE A 47 10.76 -8.26 -8.95
N ASP A 48 10.57 -9.35 -9.65
CA ASP A 48 9.40 -10.21 -9.49
C ASP A 48 9.59 -11.16 -8.28
N LEU A 49 8.67 -11.08 -7.33
CA LEU A 49 8.63 -11.96 -6.15
C LEU A 49 7.67 -13.14 -6.31
N SER A 50 7.09 -13.36 -7.48
CA SER A 50 6.08 -14.42 -7.70
C SER A 50 6.67 -15.85 -7.65
N GLY A 51 8.00 -15.99 -7.68
CA GLY A 51 8.71 -17.26 -7.80
C GLY A 51 9.44 -17.72 -6.54
N ASN A 52 8.85 -17.63 -5.35
CA ASN A 52 9.48 -18.02 -4.09
C ASN A 52 10.74 -17.18 -3.75
N PRO A 53 10.53 -15.91 -3.32
CA PRO A 53 11.62 -15.00 -3.01
C PRO A 53 12.51 -15.56 -1.89
N SER A 54 13.82 -15.29 -1.96
CA SER A 54 14.74 -15.73 -0.91
C SER A 54 14.44 -15.02 0.42
N GLU A 55 14.68 -15.72 1.53
CA GLU A 55 14.56 -15.16 2.88
C GLU A 55 15.33 -13.84 3.03
N ALA A 56 16.54 -13.77 2.47
CA ALA A 56 17.35 -12.55 2.48
C ALA A 56 16.69 -11.37 1.75
N CYS A 57 15.97 -11.64 0.65
CA CYS A 57 15.22 -10.59 -0.06
C CYS A 57 14.07 -10.07 0.80
N LEU A 58 13.31 -10.95 1.44
CA LEU A 58 12.18 -10.58 2.30
C LEU A 58 12.65 -9.84 3.57
N GLU A 59 13.80 -10.23 4.13
CA GLU A 59 14.40 -9.54 5.27
C GLU A 59 14.83 -8.10 4.89
N ARG A 60 15.50 -7.93 3.76
CA ARG A 60 15.87 -6.60 3.25
C ARG A 60 14.63 -5.73 2.99
N LEU A 61 13.55 -6.32 2.49
CA LEU A 61 12.28 -5.62 2.30
C LEU A 61 11.68 -5.15 3.63
N GLN A 62 11.68 -6.00 4.67
CA GLN A 62 11.18 -5.62 5.99
C GLN A 62 12.02 -4.49 6.60
N VAL A 63 13.36 -4.55 6.50
CA VAL A 63 14.26 -3.49 6.95
C VAL A 63 13.97 -2.18 6.20
N PHE A 64 13.85 -2.24 4.88
CA PHE A 64 13.53 -1.07 4.05
C PHE A 64 12.20 -0.42 4.45
N LEU A 65 11.16 -1.22 4.74
CA LEU A 65 9.87 -0.70 5.20
C LEU A 65 10.00 0.01 6.56
N VAL A 66 10.71 -0.60 7.52
CA VAL A 66 10.96 0.01 8.85
C VAL A 66 11.72 1.32 8.73
N GLU A 67 12.79 1.37 7.93
CA GLU A 67 13.58 2.58 7.68
C GLU A 67 12.76 3.72 7.03
N ASN A 68 11.68 3.36 6.32
CA ASN A 68 10.75 4.31 5.73
C ASN A 68 9.51 4.58 6.61
N GLY A 69 9.54 4.18 7.89
CA GLY A 69 8.49 4.47 8.87
C GLY A 69 7.23 3.61 8.72
N LEU A 70 7.33 2.43 8.11
CA LEU A 70 6.22 1.51 7.92
C LEU A 70 6.42 0.25 8.75
N ALA A 71 5.35 -0.23 9.38
CA ALA A 71 5.33 -1.54 10.03
C ALA A 71 5.15 -2.64 8.96
N PRO A 72 6.14 -3.51 8.73
CA PRO A 72 6.04 -4.54 7.71
C PRO A 72 5.13 -5.69 8.16
N PHE A 73 4.50 -6.35 7.20
CA PHE A 73 3.90 -7.66 7.42
C PHE A 73 4.96 -8.76 7.61
N SER A 74 4.52 -9.96 8.01
CA SER A 74 5.39 -11.13 8.05
C SER A 74 5.97 -11.46 6.66
N ARG A 75 7.11 -12.15 6.62
CA ARG A 75 7.74 -12.56 5.36
C ARG A 75 6.80 -13.40 4.51
N SER A 76 6.10 -14.36 5.12
CA SER A 76 5.12 -15.21 4.44
C SER A 76 3.95 -14.42 3.85
N THR A 77 3.51 -13.35 4.50
CA THR A 77 2.49 -12.44 3.97
C THR A 77 3.03 -11.65 2.78
N LEU A 78 4.24 -11.08 2.90
CA LEU A 78 4.88 -10.32 1.82
C LEU A 78 5.21 -11.19 0.61
N ALA A 79 5.52 -12.48 0.82
CA ALA A 79 5.71 -13.47 -0.25
C ALA A 79 4.39 -13.93 -0.90
N GLY A 80 3.23 -13.59 -0.32
CA GLY A 80 1.93 -14.06 -0.82
C GLY A 80 1.58 -15.51 -0.46
N GLU A 81 2.30 -16.11 0.50
CA GLU A 81 2.10 -17.50 0.92
C GLU A 81 0.88 -17.68 1.83
N THR A 82 0.63 -16.71 2.71
CA THR A 82 -0.46 -16.74 3.70
C THR A 82 -1.68 -15.94 3.29
N VAL A 83 -1.55 -15.12 2.25
CA VAL A 83 -2.62 -14.29 1.70
C VAL A 83 -2.56 -14.28 0.17
N ASN A 84 -3.71 -14.08 -0.47
CA ASN A 84 -3.71 -13.79 -1.91
C ASN A 84 -3.23 -12.35 -2.11
N GLY A 85 -1.91 -12.16 -2.23
CA GLY A 85 -1.26 -10.86 -2.30
C GLY A 85 -0.03 -10.85 -3.21
N ARG A 86 0.40 -9.65 -3.54
CA ARG A 86 1.58 -9.38 -4.39
C ARG A 86 2.38 -8.22 -3.85
N THR A 87 3.68 -8.35 -3.88
CA THR A 87 4.64 -7.28 -3.58
C THR A 87 5.29 -6.81 -4.87
N PHE A 88 5.32 -5.51 -5.07
CA PHE A 88 6.08 -4.86 -6.14
C PHE A 88 7.36 -4.26 -5.57
N LEU A 89 8.51 -4.55 -6.18
CA LEU A 89 9.81 -4.03 -5.77
C LEU A 89 10.55 -3.38 -6.94
N LEU A 90 11.20 -2.25 -6.67
CA LEU A 90 12.19 -1.64 -7.53
C LEU A 90 13.55 -1.59 -6.85
N VAL A 91 14.57 -1.94 -7.60
CA VAL A 91 15.98 -1.81 -7.20
C VAL A 91 16.73 -0.93 -8.18
N ASP A 92 17.85 -0.39 -7.75
CA ASP A 92 18.81 0.29 -8.62
C ASP A 92 19.81 -0.67 -9.27
N GLY A 93 20.78 -0.13 -10.02
CA GLY A 93 21.82 -0.90 -10.70
C GLY A 93 22.82 -1.62 -9.77
N HIS A 94 22.80 -1.31 -8.47
CA HIS A 94 23.59 -2.00 -7.44
C HIS A 94 22.77 -3.10 -6.74
N GLY A 95 21.48 -3.20 -7.05
CA GLY A 95 20.55 -4.13 -6.40
C GLY A 95 19.99 -3.61 -5.07
N ASP A 96 20.15 -2.33 -4.76
CA ASP A 96 19.59 -1.73 -3.55
C ASP A 96 18.11 -1.41 -3.73
N LEU A 97 17.30 -1.65 -2.68
CA LEU A 97 15.87 -1.38 -2.71
C LEU A 97 15.61 0.13 -2.78
N VAL A 98 14.87 0.52 -3.79
CA VAL A 98 14.52 1.92 -4.06
C VAL A 98 13.06 2.21 -3.74
N ALA A 99 12.15 1.30 -4.08
CA ALA A 99 10.74 1.50 -3.82
C ALA A 99 9.99 0.17 -3.75
N THR A 100 8.88 0.17 -3.02
CA THR A 100 7.99 -0.98 -2.88
C THR A 100 6.54 -0.55 -2.75
N SER A 101 5.62 -1.44 -3.13
CA SER A 101 4.21 -1.42 -2.77
C SER A 101 3.71 -2.85 -2.59
N PHE A 102 2.64 -3.01 -1.81
CA PHE A 102 2.02 -4.30 -1.55
C PHE A 102 0.51 -4.22 -1.76
N VAL A 103 -0.07 -5.27 -2.34
CA VAL A 103 -1.51 -5.40 -2.56
C VAL A 103 -1.96 -6.81 -2.19
N TYR A 104 -3.13 -6.94 -1.55
CA TYR A 104 -3.70 -8.24 -1.23
C TYR A 104 -5.23 -8.19 -1.06
N MET A 105 -5.87 -9.37 -1.00
CA MET A 105 -7.29 -9.55 -0.74
C MET A 105 -7.50 -9.81 0.77
N PRO A 106 -7.86 -8.80 1.60
CA PRO A 106 -7.89 -8.96 3.07
C PRO A 106 -9.18 -9.59 3.58
N HIS A 107 -10.22 -9.64 2.78
CA HIS A 107 -11.56 -9.97 3.25
C HIS A 107 -11.92 -11.44 3.00
N ASN A 108 -12.58 -12.05 3.96
CA ASN A 108 -13.09 -13.41 3.81
C ASN A 108 -14.29 -13.47 2.84
N SER A 109 -14.66 -14.69 2.43
CA SER A 109 -15.72 -14.95 1.43
C SER A 109 -17.13 -14.47 1.85
N PHE A 110 -17.37 -14.24 3.14
CA PHE A 110 -18.67 -13.78 3.65
C PHE A 110 -18.75 -12.24 3.74
N SER A 111 -17.62 -11.55 3.59
CA SER A 111 -17.59 -10.09 3.61
C SER A 111 -18.26 -9.49 2.37
N PRO A 112 -19.03 -8.39 2.51
CA PRO A 112 -19.47 -7.61 1.36
C PRO A 112 -18.30 -7.01 0.56
N PHE A 113 -17.10 -6.91 1.18
CA PHE A 113 -15.87 -6.43 0.57
C PHE A 113 -14.97 -7.55 0.02
N ARG A 114 -15.46 -8.80 -0.08
CA ARG A 114 -14.65 -9.97 -0.48
C ARG A 114 -13.89 -9.84 -1.80
N THR A 115 -14.36 -8.95 -2.69
CA THR A 115 -13.74 -8.67 -3.99
C THR A 115 -12.91 -7.38 -4.00
N HIS A 116 -12.67 -6.79 -2.83
CA HIS A 116 -11.90 -5.56 -2.70
C HIS A 116 -10.45 -5.90 -2.31
N ALA A 117 -9.50 -5.43 -3.10
CA ALA A 117 -8.09 -5.50 -2.76
C ALA A 117 -7.67 -4.26 -1.96
N TRP A 118 -6.87 -4.46 -0.93
CA TRP A 118 -6.20 -3.42 -0.19
C TRP A 118 -4.79 -3.20 -0.72
N GLY A 119 -4.41 -1.93 -0.92
CA GLY A 119 -3.05 -1.52 -1.23
C GLY A 119 -2.41 -0.74 -0.09
N GLY A 120 -1.09 -0.86 0.03
CA GLY A 120 -0.33 -0.15 1.02
C GLY A 120 1.15 -0.52 1.01
N LEU A 121 1.83 -0.26 2.12
CA LEU A 121 3.28 -0.41 2.25
C LEU A 121 4.04 0.30 1.10
N ALA A 122 3.46 1.39 0.58
CA ALA A 122 4.07 2.18 -0.48
C ALA A 122 5.20 3.03 0.11
N ALA A 123 6.43 2.65 -0.18
CA ALA A 123 7.63 3.32 0.28
C ALA A 123 8.57 3.65 -0.88
N VAL A 124 9.21 4.81 -0.78
CA VAL A 124 10.27 5.26 -1.70
C VAL A 124 11.44 5.74 -0.87
N SER A 125 12.64 5.24 -1.16
CA SER A 125 13.86 5.64 -0.48
C SER A 125 14.06 7.16 -0.54
N PRO A 126 14.58 7.81 0.50
CA PRO A 126 14.70 9.27 0.56
C PRO A 126 15.40 9.89 -0.64
N ALA A 127 16.45 9.26 -1.16
CA ALA A 127 17.22 9.72 -2.32
C ALA A 127 16.44 9.73 -3.64
N HIS A 128 15.31 9.00 -3.71
CA HIS A 128 14.50 8.85 -4.90
C HIS A 128 13.13 9.54 -4.82
N ARG A 129 12.83 10.21 -3.71
CA ARG A 129 11.57 10.97 -3.53
C ARG A 129 11.52 12.19 -4.47
N GLY A 130 10.31 12.69 -4.69
CA GLY A 130 10.08 13.88 -5.55
C GLY A 130 10.15 13.63 -7.06
N LYS A 131 10.32 12.37 -7.50
CA LYS A 131 10.48 11.97 -8.90
C LYS A 131 9.26 11.18 -9.44
N SER A 132 8.07 11.38 -8.88
CA SER A 132 6.82 10.67 -9.22
C SER A 132 6.87 9.15 -9.04
N LEU A 133 7.91 8.62 -8.39
CA LEU A 133 8.11 7.18 -8.21
C LEU A 133 7.00 6.56 -7.34
N GLY A 134 6.49 7.30 -6.36
CA GLY A 134 5.33 6.87 -5.57
C GLY A 134 4.12 6.55 -6.43
N SER A 135 3.75 7.45 -7.36
CA SER A 135 2.63 7.22 -8.28
C SER A 135 2.89 6.03 -9.21
N TYR A 136 4.14 5.80 -9.62
CA TYR A 136 4.49 4.65 -10.46
C TYR A 136 4.28 3.32 -9.72
N ILE A 137 4.84 3.17 -8.51
CA ILE A 137 4.68 1.92 -7.73
C ILE A 137 3.22 1.69 -7.31
N ASN A 138 2.47 2.77 -7.04
CA ASN A 138 1.06 2.68 -6.72
C ASN A 138 0.22 2.26 -7.93
N ALA A 139 0.55 2.77 -9.11
CA ALA A 139 -0.07 2.34 -10.36
C ALA A 139 0.21 0.85 -10.65
N CYS A 140 1.42 0.36 -10.36
CA CYS A 140 1.75 -1.06 -10.46
C CYS A 140 0.88 -1.90 -9.49
N ALA A 141 0.74 -1.48 -8.22
CA ALA A 141 -0.14 -2.15 -7.26
C ALA A 141 -1.60 -2.16 -7.72
N THR A 142 -2.09 -1.05 -8.28
CA THR A 142 -3.45 -0.94 -8.84
C THR A 142 -3.66 -1.93 -10.00
N VAL A 143 -2.72 -2.02 -10.94
CA VAL A 143 -2.78 -2.97 -12.05
C VAL A 143 -2.75 -4.41 -11.52
N MET A 144 -1.88 -4.73 -10.57
CA MET A 144 -1.79 -6.06 -9.96
C MET A 144 -3.10 -6.43 -9.24
N ALA A 145 -3.76 -5.48 -8.55
CA ALA A 145 -5.04 -5.71 -7.90
C ALA A 145 -6.11 -6.22 -8.88
N PHE A 146 -6.26 -5.55 -10.00
CA PHE A 146 -7.28 -5.88 -10.99
C PHE A 146 -6.91 -7.08 -11.87
N GLU A 147 -5.67 -7.17 -12.35
CA GLU A 147 -5.27 -8.17 -13.34
C GLU A 147 -4.77 -9.48 -12.73
N GLN A 148 -4.14 -9.44 -11.55
CA GLN A 148 -3.56 -10.63 -10.94
C GLN A 148 -4.38 -11.17 -9.76
N LEU A 149 -5.07 -10.29 -9.01
CA LEU A 149 -5.89 -10.70 -7.88
C LEU A 149 -7.38 -10.75 -8.21
N ALA A 150 -7.78 -10.36 -9.41
CA ALA A 150 -9.18 -10.30 -9.88
C ALA A 150 -10.08 -9.44 -8.95
N ALA A 151 -9.54 -8.39 -8.37
CA ALA A 151 -10.30 -7.45 -7.57
C ALA A 151 -11.32 -6.69 -8.44
N THR A 152 -12.47 -6.34 -7.86
CA THR A 152 -13.45 -5.45 -8.51
C THR A 152 -13.31 -4.00 -8.05
N VAL A 153 -12.69 -3.81 -6.87
CA VAL A 153 -12.37 -2.50 -6.29
C VAL A 153 -10.98 -2.59 -5.69
N PHE A 154 -10.18 -1.55 -5.89
CA PHE A 154 -8.93 -1.33 -5.19
C PHE A 154 -9.08 -0.18 -4.21
N TYR A 155 -8.56 -0.32 -2.98
CA TYR A 155 -8.64 0.73 -1.98
C TYR A 155 -7.37 0.84 -1.16
N GLU A 156 -7.12 2.07 -0.70
CA GLU A 156 -6.02 2.43 0.18
C GLU A 156 -6.48 3.32 1.32
N GLN A 157 -5.75 3.28 2.41
CA GLN A 157 -6.02 4.06 3.62
C GLN A 157 -4.88 5.04 3.84
N VAL A 158 -5.21 6.32 3.80
CA VAL A 158 -4.22 7.40 3.85
C VAL A 158 -4.56 8.36 4.99
N ALA A 159 -3.58 8.67 5.84
CA ALA A 159 -3.76 9.67 6.89
C ALA A 159 -4.18 11.02 6.28
N THR A 160 -5.13 11.69 6.91
CA THR A 160 -5.67 12.97 6.41
C THR A 160 -4.57 14.02 6.19
N THR A 161 -3.50 13.97 6.99
CA THR A 161 -2.35 14.89 6.94
C THR A 161 -1.28 14.48 5.93
N ASN A 162 -1.31 13.25 5.39
CA ASN A 162 -0.32 12.76 4.44
C ASN A 162 -0.64 13.20 3.01
N ILE A 163 -0.39 14.48 2.73
CA ILE A 163 -0.67 15.10 1.42
C ILE A 163 0.07 14.40 0.25
N PRO A 164 1.35 13.99 0.38
CA PRO A 164 2.02 13.26 -0.71
C PRO A 164 1.31 11.95 -1.08
N SER A 165 0.93 11.13 -0.10
CA SER A 165 0.22 9.86 -0.35
C SER A 165 -1.18 10.09 -0.91
N ARG A 166 -1.90 11.12 -0.46
CA ARG A 166 -3.21 11.49 -1.03
C ARG A 166 -3.10 11.80 -2.53
N ARG A 167 -2.13 12.64 -2.92
CA ARG A 167 -1.86 12.94 -4.34
C ARG A 167 -1.45 11.70 -5.14
N MET A 168 -0.69 10.81 -4.52
CA MET A 168 -0.25 9.56 -5.13
C MET A 168 -1.45 8.67 -5.50
N VAL A 169 -2.36 8.41 -4.56
CA VAL A 169 -3.53 7.55 -4.80
C VAL A 169 -4.52 8.19 -5.78
N GLU A 170 -4.73 9.50 -5.69
CA GLU A 170 -5.59 10.26 -6.61
C GLU A 170 -5.04 10.25 -8.05
N ALA A 171 -3.71 10.35 -8.21
CA ALA A 171 -3.05 10.24 -9.52
C ALA A 171 -3.25 8.87 -10.19
N CYS A 172 -3.54 7.83 -9.40
CA CYS A 172 -3.86 6.48 -9.89
C CYS A 172 -5.37 6.24 -10.12
N GLY A 173 -6.20 7.27 -10.00
CA GLY A 173 -7.65 7.19 -10.24
C GLY A 173 -8.47 6.75 -9.04
N LEU A 174 -7.88 6.72 -7.82
CA LEU A 174 -8.64 6.48 -6.60
C LEU A 174 -9.27 7.79 -6.11
N THR A 175 -10.48 7.72 -5.60
CA THR A 175 -11.20 8.87 -5.05
C THR A 175 -11.50 8.67 -3.57
N LEU A 176 -11.55 9.78 -2.83
CA LEU A 176 -11.91 9.76 -1.41
C LEU A 176 -13.33 9.24 -1.22
N HIS A 177 -13.48 8.15 -0.47
CA HIS A 177 -14.81 7.63 -0.13
C HIS A 177 -15.43 8.51 0.97
N PRO A 178 -16.65 9.04 0.75
CA PRO A 178 -17.20 10.09 1.63
C PRO A 178 -17.56 9.59 3.05
N TYR A 179 -17.82 8.29 3.21
CA TYR A 179 -18.35 7.72 4.46
C TYR A 179 -17.46 6.64 5.09
N LEU A 180 -16.49 6.10 4.36
CA LEU A 180 -15.60 5.06 4.91
C LEU A 180 -14.33 5.68 5.47
N LYS A 181 -14.04 5.31 6.70
CA LYS A 181 -12.76 5.59 7.36
C LYS A 181 -12.28 4.34 8.06
N SER A 182 -10.99 4.17 8.12
CA SER A 182 -10.36 3.14 8.94
C SER A 182 -9.85 3.74 10.24
N GLY A 183 -9.90 2.97 11.32
CA GLY A 183 -9.38 3.40 12.61
C GLY A 183 -8.62 2.29 13.30
N LEU A 184 -7.48 2.63 13.90
CA LEU A 184 -6.70 1.75 14.75
C LEU A 184 -6.69 2.27 16.18
N ALA A 185 -7.15 1.44 17.12
CA ALA A 185 -7.03 1.70 18.55
C ALA A 185 -5.71 1.10 19.07
N SER A 186 -4.88 1.90 19.72
CA SER A 186 -3.63 1.48 20.33
C SER A 186 -3.50 1.98 21.76
N THR A 187 -2.79 1.21 22.62
CA THR A 187 -2.52 1.58 24.02
C THR A 187 -1.24 2.39 24.21
N GLY A 188 -0.41 2.54 23.18
CA GLY A 188 0.88 3.24 23.23
C GLY A 188 0.81 4.70 22.83
N ALA A 189 1.84 5.48 23.20
CA ALA A 189 2.02 6.84 22.73
C ALA A 189 2.55 6.92 21.31
N GLU A 190 3.16 5.84 20.80
CA GLU A 190 3.75 5.79 19.46
C GLU A 190 2.68 5.66 18.39
N LYS A 191 2.86 6.38 17.28
CA LYS A 191 2.00 6.24 16.10
C LYS A 191 2.32 4.92 15.39
N PHE A 192 1.31 4.27 14.84
CA PHE A 192 1.46 3.06 14.03
C PHE A 192 2.22 3.31 12.71
N THR A 193 2.12 4.53 12.19
CA THR A 193 2.91 5.04 11.06
C THR A 193 3.43 6.41 11.40
N LEU A 194 4.69 6.67 11.12
CA LEU A 194 5.34 7.96 11.32
C LEU A 194 4.92 8.99 10.28
#